data_ed716fa8f528d1290dcf9d9c94337fef
#
_entry.id   ed716fa8f528d1290dcf9d9c94337fef
#
_cell.length_a   1.000
_cell.length_b   1.000
_cell.length_c   1.000
_cell.angle_alpha   90.00
_cell.angle_beta   90.00
_cell.angle_gamma   90.00
#
_symmetry.space_group_name_H-M   'P 1'
#
loop_
_entity.id
_entity.type
_entity.pdbx_description
1 polymer ?
#
loop_
_entity_poly.entity_id
_entity_poly.type
_entity_poly.pdbx_seq_one_letter_code
_entity_poly.pdbx_strand_id
1 'polypeptide(L)'
;MVPLCASKLSLPPSLSSPISSLLFDPHSLSLSLSHPDSSLSLFPSLSPSPLSLPSPQTLIPPPSSSSTFLRLQNPTNPTTTTLFLVSSPLRGGSSVLLRFYTLLKITSQFAKTHVICNQTGLNFDENKSGVVFNVSHGVSIKLVGSVNVFVMYSVSNAKVWVFAVKMMDDDGVSVKLMKCAVIDCIVPVFAVSVSYGYLMLGEENGVRVFALRPLVKGRVVKRRQGEIRELSNGKLEGQSLPNGVHHTIRTIEGEGTMEICSNNGYLEWKSDKHCDSVKLKSVKLGQDSKGGSTCFASFKNKEVDSYKLSKVPLQPAKAISIQALSPKKFLILDSVGQLHLMCLSLPVVPVGGSDIHCHVKQLTNTMKVEKLVVLPDVSTRTQTVWISDGCHTLHMLAVSEMDTSVGEKENKDSEEKPVGISVIQAIFACEKIEDVIPLATNAVLLLGQGNLYAYTIS
;
A
#
# COMPACT_ATOMS: atom_id res chain seq x y z
N MET A 1 -27.05 -23.29 8.24
CA MET A 1 -27.16 -21.86 7.87
C MET A 1 -26.51 -21.11 9.03
N VAL A 2 -25.46 -20.34 8.75
CA VAL A 2 -24.75 -19.59 9.79
C VAL A 2 -25.59 -18.34 10.10
N PRO A 3 -25.89 -18.02 11.36
CA PRO A 3 -26.71 -16.86 11.69
C PRO A 3 -25.96 -15.56 11.33
N LEU A 4 -26.69 -14.66 10.67
CA LEU A 4 -26.21 -13.34 10.27
C LEU A 4 -26.87 -12.28 11.13
N CYS A 5 -26.10 -11.50 11.85
CA CYS A 5 -26.56 -10.33 12.57
C CYS A 5 -26.26 -9.08 11.76
N ALA A 6 -27.28 -8.29 11.47
CA ALA A 6 -27.16 -7.01 10.77
C ALA A 6 -27.60 -5.89 11.71
N SER A 7 -26.80 -4.85 11.82
CA SER A 7 -27.13 -3.65 12.60
C SER A 7 -26.83 -2.37 11.79
N LYS A 8 -27.81 -1.46 11.78
CA LYS A 8 -27.59 -0.12 11.26
C LYS A 8 -26.89 0.69 12.34
N LEU A 9 -25.75 1.32 11.98
CA LEU A 9 -25.05 2.20 12.88
C LEU A 9 -25.70 3.58 12.90
N SER A 10 -26.08 4.03 14.09
CA SER A 10 -26.55 5.42 14.27
C SER A 10 -25.36 6.35 14.20
N LEU A 11 -25.39 7.26 13.25
CA LEU A 11 -24.41 8.33 13.16
C LEU A 11 -24.72 9.42 14.20
N PRO A 12 -23.69 10.02 14.83
CA PRO A 12 -23.92 11.16 15.71
C PRO A 12 -24.64 12.31 14.98
N PRO A 13 -25.54 13.06 15.65
CA PRO A 13 -26.26 14.19 15.01
C PRO A 13 -25.33 15.28 14.44
N SER A 14 -24.09 15.36 14.94
CA SER A 14 -23.05 16.25 14.41
C SER A 14 -22.55 15.84 13.01
N LEU A 15 -22.84 14.64 12.55
CA LEU A 15 -22.51 14.11 11.23
C LEU A 15 -23.73 14.15 10.32
N SER A 16 -24.21 15.34 10.01
CA SER A 16 -25.33 15.54 9.08
C SER A 16 -24.93 15.43 7.61
N SER A 17 -23.63 15.48 7.32
CA SER A 17 -23.11 15.35 5.94
C SER A 17 -23.10 13.89 5.48
N PRO A 18 -23.47 13.61 4.23
CA PRO A 18 -23.36 12.28 3.66
C PRO A 18 -21.91 11.79 3.71
N ILE A 19 -21.72 10.46 3.69
CA ILE A 19 -20.42 9.83 3.70
C ILE A 19 -20.10 9.36 2.28
N SER A 20 -18.89 9.60 1.80
CA SER A 20 -18.44 9.22 0.45
C SER A 20 -17.48 8.01 0.44
N SER A 21 -16.72 7.82 1.51
CA SER A 21 -15.81 6.65 1.64
C SER A 21 -15.41 6.41 3.08
N LEU A 22 -14.91 5.21 3.33
CA LEU A 22 -14.47 4.71 4.62
C LEU A 22 -12.97 4.39 4.59
N LEU A 23 -12.28 4.66 5.69
CA LEU A 23 -10.91 4.20 5.91
C LEU A 23 -10.77 3.69 7.35
N PHE A 24 -10.27 2.47 7.51
CA PHE A 24 -10.20 1.80 8.82
C PHE A 24 -8.80 1.27 9.09
N ASP A 25 -8.32 1.46 10.31
CA ASP A 25 -7.12 0.79 10.81
C ASP A 25 -7.51 -0.34 11.77
N PRO A 26 -7.39 -1.62 11.35
CA PRO A 26 -7.79 -2.75 12.18
C PRO A 26 -6.92 -2.92 13.43
N HIS A 27 -5.77 -2.28 13.50
CA HIS A 27 -4.88 -2.39 14.65
C HIS A 27 -5.31 -1.50 15.82
N SER A 28 -5.65 -0.25 15.53
CA SER A 28 -6.15 0.70 16.54
C SER A 28 -7.67 0.77 16.60
N LEU A 29 -8.36 0.07 15.71
CA LEU A 29 -9.81 0.18 15.49
C LEU A 29 -10.26 1.60 15.12
N SER A 30 -9.35 2.43 14.62
CA SER A 30 -9.66 3.80 14.23
C SER A 30 -10.38 3.84 12.89
N LEU A 31 -11.36 4.73 12.78
CA LEU A 31 -12.17 4.91 11.57
C LEU A 31 -12.10 6.36 11.11
N SER A 32 -11.92 6.58 9.81
CA SER A 32 -12.07 7.87 9.16
C SER A 32 -13.21 7.81 8.14
N LEU A 33 -14.12 8.77 8.21
CA LEU A 33 -15.20 8.98 7.26
C LEU A 33 -14.85 10.18 6.38
N SER A 34 -14.91 9.99 5.07
CA SER A 34 -14.75 11.09 4.11
C SER A 34 -16.11 11.61 3.69
N HIS A 35 -16.22 12.93 3.52
CA HIS A 35 -17.44 13.61 3.11
C HIS A 35 -17.31 14.21 1.69
N PRO A 36 -18.38 14.44 0.96
CA PRO A 36 -18.35 15.00 -0.40
C PRO A 36 -17.72 16.40 -0.49
N ASP A 37 -17.77 17.18 0.60
CA ASP A 37 -17.08 18.47 0.71
C ASP A 37 -15.57 18.34 0.92
N SER A 38 -15.04 17.11 0.94
CA SER A 38 -13.64 16.79 1.22
C SER A 38 -13.21 17.06 2.67
N SER A 39 -14.15 17.20 3.61
CA SER A 39 -13.86 17.11 5.04
C SER A 39 -13.72 15.65 5.49
N LEU A 40 -13.08 15.43 6.64
CA LEU A 40 -12.91 14.12 7.23
C LEU A 40 -13.35 14.13 8.69
N SER A 41 -14.09 13.09 9.09
CA SER A 41 -14.45 12.83 10.49
C SER A 41 -13.63 11.63 10.99
N LEU A 42 -12.78 11.86 11.99
CA LEU A 42 -11.83 10.87 12.49
C LEU A 42 -12.26 10.38 13.88
N PHE A 43 -12.51 9.09 13.98
CA PHE A 43 -12.88 8.38 15.21
C PHE A 43 -11.68 7.60 15.71
N PRO A 44 -11.28 7.78 16.98
CA PRO A 44 -10.08 7.17 17.54
C PRO A 44 -10.22 5.66 17.77
N SER A 45 -11.44 5.19 17.99
CA SER A 45 -11.72 3.79 18.27
C SER A 45 -13.17 3.47 17.92
N LEU A 46 -13.39 2.37 17.21
CA LEU A 46 -14.70 1.78 16.98
C LEU A 46 -14.95 0.72 18.07
N SER A 47 -16.04 0.84 18.83
CA SER A 47 -16.41 -0.21 19.78
C SER A 47 -16.99 -1.41 19.05
N PRO A 48 -16.44 -2.62 19.22
CA PRO A 48 -16.96 -3.81 18.54
C PRO A 48 -18.22 -4.37 19.20
N SER A 49 -18.49 -4.06 20.50
CA SER A 49 -19.64 -4.60 21.21
C SER A 49 -20.07 -3.71 22.38
N PRO A 50 -21.26 -3.08 22.34
CA PRO A 50 -22.11 -2.94 21.17
C PRO A 50 -21.41 -2.10 20.08
N LEU A 51 -21.66 -2.45 18.83
CA LEU A 51 -21.08 -1.72 17.72
C LEU A 51 -21.61 -0.28 17.70
N SER A 52 -20.76 0.65 18.08
CA SER A 52 -21.11 2.06 18.17
C SER A 52 -19.99 2.96 17.69
N LEU A 53 -20.34 4.07 17.09
CA LEU A 53 -19.42 5.14 16.76
C LEU A 53 -19.44 6.14 17.92
N PRO A 54 -18.31 6.30 18.64
CA PRO A 54 -18.18 7.40 19.57
C PRO A 54 -18.28 8.73 18.82
N SER A 55 -18.54 9.82 19.52
CA SER A 55 -18.47 11.14 18.90
C SER A 55 -17.12 11.35 18.23
N PRO A 56 -17.06 11.94 17.03
CA PRO A 56 -15.80 12.19 16.35
C PRO A 56 -14.94 13.12 17.20
N GLN A 57 -13.73 12.67 17.49
CA GLN A 57 -12.79 13.46 18.30
C GLN A 57 -12.12 14.55 17.46
N THR A 58 -11.97 14.30 16.16
CA THR A 58 -11.26 15.22 15.28
C THR A 58 -12.00 15.41 13.97
N LEU A 59 -12.43 16.64 13.71
CA LEU A 59 -12.93 17.06 12.40
C LEU A 59 -11.80 17.74 11.65
N ILE A 60 -11.48 17.23 10.46
CA ILE A 60 -10.44 17.77 9.59
C ILE A 60 -11.15 18.56 8.48
N PRO A 61 -10.95 19.89 8.44
CA PRO A 61 -11.66 20.74 7.48
C PRO A 61 -11.19 20.51 6.04
N PRO A 62 -12.04 20.78 5.05
CA PRO A 62 -11.67 20.72 3.65
C PRO A 62 -10.60 21.78 3.29
N PRO A 63 -9.91 21.62 2.14
CA PRO A 63 -9.96 20.50 1.25
C PRO A 63 -9.00 19.37 1.69
N SER A 64 -9.45 18.11 1.62
CA SER A 64 -8.60 16.94 1.76
C SER A 64 -8.63 16.11 0.48
N SER A 65 -7.48 15.77 -0.09
CA SER A 65 -7.40 15.02 -1.34
C SER A 65 -7.21 13.52 -1.14
N SER A 66 -6.51 13.13 -0.08
CA SER A 66 -6.30 11.73 0.29
C SER A 66 -5.88 11.61 1.74
N SER A 67 -6.17 10.47 2.34
CA SER A 67 -5.74 10.15 3.71
C SER A 67 -5.32 8.70 3.84
N THR A 68 -4.55 8.39 4.88
CA THR A 68 -4.12 7.03 5.20
C THR A 68 -3.72 6.90 6.66
N PHE A 69 -3.83 5.68 7.21
CA PHE A 69 -3.23 5.33 8.49
C PHE A 69 -1.81 4.79 8.31
N LEU A 70 -0.94 5.09 9.26
CA LEU A 70 0.39 4.49 9.40
C LEU A 70 0.52 3.89 10.80
N ARG A 71 1.27 2.81 10.90
CA ARG A 71 1.71 2.26 12.19
C ARG A 71 3.17 2.62 12.39
N LEU A 72 3.44 3.32 13.48
CA LEU A 72 4.81 3.61 13.88
C LEU A 72 5.26 2.58 14.90
N GLN A 73 6.34 1.89 14.57
CA GLN A 73 6.99 0.93 15.46
C GLN A 73 8.39 1.43 15.79
N ASN A 74 8.69 1.45 17.09
CA ASN A 74 10.04 1.73 17.55
C ASN A 74 10.75 0.38 17.77
N PRO A 75 11.95 0.17 17.23
CA PRO A 75 12.70 -1.07 17.43
C PRO A 75 13.06 -1.33 18.89
N THR A 76 13.18 -0.27 19.69
CA THR A 76 13.51 -0.38 21.11
C THR A 76 12.30 -0.58 22.01
N ASN A 77 11.11 -0.28 21.53
CA ASN A 77 9.86 -0.40 22.29
C ASN A 77 8.82 -1.14 21.44
N PRO A 78 8.29 -2.29 21.87
CA PRO A 78 7.32 -3.07 21.10
C PRO A 78 5.96 -2.37 20.95
N THR A 79 5.79 -1.20 21.56
CA THR A 79 4.54 -0.45 21.44
C THR A 79 4.40 0.17 20.07
N THR A 80 3.28 -0.10 19.42
CA THR A 80 2.89 0.54 18.17
C THR A 80 2.08 1.80 18.45
N THR A 81 2.27 2.83 17.61
CA THR A 81 1.49 4.07 17.65
C THR A 81 0.84 4.28 16.29
N THR A 82 -0.46 4.57 16.28
CA THR A 82 -1.19 4.87 15.05
C THR A 82 -1.07 6.35 14.70
N LEU A 83 -0.68 6.63 13.48
CA LEU A 83 -0.58 7.95 12.89
C LEU A 83 -1.57 8.06 11.73
N PHE A 84 -2.38 9.11 11.71
CA PHE A 84 -3.25 9.44 10.59
C PHE A 84 -2.63 10.56 9.77
N LEU A 85 -2.51 10.36 8.47
CA LEU A 85 -1.91 11.30 7.53
C LEU A 85 -2.95 11.78 6.52
N VAL A 86 -2.99 13.09 6.29
CA VAL A 86 -3.89 13.73 5.32
C VAL A 86 -3.09 14.60 4.38
N SER A 87 -3.38 14.52 3.09
CA SER A 87 -2.91 15.47 2.08
C SER A 87 -4.00 16.47 1.72
N SER A 88 -3.61 17.73 1.61
CA SER A 88 -4.50 18.82 1.18
C SER A 88 -3.82 19.63 0.08
N PRO A 89 -4.53 20.00 -1.00
CA PRO A 89 -3.98 20.90 -2.01
C PRO A 89 -3.75 22.29 -1.39
N LEU A 90 -2.63 22.90 -1.75
CA LEU A 90 -2.24 24.22 -1.29
C LEU A 90 -1.87 25.11 -2.48
N ARG A 91 -2.13 26.42 -2.37
CA ARG A 91 -1.79 27.42 -3.40
C ARG A 91 -2.30 27.05 -4.80
N GLY A 92 -3.60 26.71 -4.89
CA GLY A 92 -4.20 26.32 -6.17
C GLY A 92 -3.69 24.98 -6.72
N GLY A 93 -3.10 24.11 -5.87
CA GLY A 93 -2.57 22.82 -6.25
C GLY A 93 -1.10 22.79 -6.65
N SER A 94 -0.37 23.93 -6.60
CA SER A 94 1.07 23.96 -6.86
C SER A 94 1.91 23.36 -5.71
N SER A 95 1.26 23.07 -4.59
CA SER A 95 1.87 22.42 -3.43
C SER A 95 0.84 21.51 -2.75
N VAL A 96 1.34 20.59 -1.96
CA VAL A 96 0.55 19.73 -1.06
C VAL A 96 0.95 20.02 0.37
N LEU A 97 -0.03 20.13 1.25
CA LEU A 97 0.15 20.18 2.68
C LEU A 97 -0.12 18.79 3.25
N LEU A 98 0.89 18.20 3.88
CA LEU A 98 0.77 16.92 4.60
C LEU A 98 0.61 17.20 6.08
N ARG A 99 -0.55 16.85 6.64
CA ARG A 99 -0.84 17.00 8.07
C ARG A 99 -0.84 15.63 8.75
N PHE A 100 -0.25 15.56 9.91
CA PHE A 100 -0.06 14.36 10.70
C PHE A 100 -0.82 14.46 12.01
N TYR A 101 -1.50 13.38 12.40
CA TYR A 101 -2.26 13.28 13.64
C TYR A 101 -1.91 11.97 14.34
N THR A 102 -1.36 12.04 15.54
CA THR A 102 -1.01 10.86 16.33
C THR A 102 -2.15 10.49 17.27
N LEU A 103 -2.51 9.21 17.32
CA LEU A 103 -3.42 8.67 18.34
C LEU A 103 -2.68 8.59 19.68
N LEU A 104 -3.02 9.49 20.60
CA LEU A 104 -2.45 9.53 21.94
C LEU A 104 -3.07 8.45 22.81
N LYS A 105 -2.23 7.61 23.44
CA LYS A 105 -2.69 6.49 24.30
C LYS A 105 -3.42 6.97 25.55
N ILE A 106 -2.98 8.10 26.13
CA ILE A 106 -3.52 8.60 27.40
C ILE A 106 -4.93 9.15 27.21
N THR A 107 -5.15 9.94 26.15
CA THR A 107 -6.43 10.61 25.91
C THR A 107 -7.34 9.83 24.98
N SER A 108 -6.82 8.81 24.30
CA SER A 108 -7.50 8.10 23.19
C SER A 108 -8.05 9.05 22.14
N GLN A 109 -7.29 10.11 21.81
CA GLN A 109 -7.66 11.13 20.85
C GLN A 109 -6.55 11.35 19.83
N PHE A 110 -6.92 11.78 18.62
CA PHE A 110 -5.95 12.21 17.62
C PHE A 110 -5.52 13.66 17.88
N ALA A 111 -4.24 13.85 18.10
CA ALA A 111 -3.62 15.17 18.24
C ALA A 111 -2.72 15.49 17.04
N LYS A 112 -2.64 16.77 16.67
CA LYS A 112 -1.71 17.23 15.64
C LYS A 112 -0.28 16.93 16.05
N THR A 113 0.51 16.42 15.13
CA THR A 113 1.88 15.96 15.36
C THR A 113 2.86 16.95 14.74
N HIS A 114 3.87 17.34 15.50
CA HIS A 114 4.98 18.12 14.97
C HIS A 114 5.88 17.25 14.09
N VAL A 115 6.31 17.78 12.93
CA VAL A 115 7.10 17.01 11.96
C VAL A 115 8.45 17.67 11.74
N ILE A 116 9.51 16.97 12.09
CA ILE A 116 10.88 17.36 11.84
C ILE A 116 11.27 16.88 10.44
N CYS A 117 11.61 17.81 9.56
CA CYS A 117 12.06 17.50 8.19
C CYS A 117 13.22 18.42 7.82
N ASN A 118 14.40 17.82 7.54
CA ASN A 118 15.65 18.54 7.26
C ASN A 118 16.09 18.42 5.78
N GLN A 119 15.17 17.94 4.91
CA GLN A 119 15.50 17.69 3.51
C GLN A 119 14.98 18.80 2.60
N THR A 120 15.74 19.10 1.56
CA THR A 120 15.35 20.06 0.52
C THR A 120 13.99 19.71 -0.11
N GLY A 121 13.10 20.69 -0.16
CA GLY A 121 11.76 20.54 -0.71
C GLY A 121 10.71 19.98 0.25
N LEU A 122 11.06 19.84 1.54
CA LEU A 122 10.16 19.56 2.64
C LEU A 122 10.28 20.67 3.67
N ASN A 123 9.23 21.44 3.90
CA ASN A 123 9.21 22.52 4.88
C ASN A 123 8.03 22.35 5.82
N PHE A 124 8.29 22.30 7.12
CA PHE A 124 7.22 22.33 8.11
C PHE A 124 6.71 23.77 8.27
N ASP A 125 5.42 23.97 8.09
CA ASP A 125 4.74 25.26 8.28
C ASP A 125 3.96 25.17 9.61
N GLU A 126 4.44 25.88 10.64
CA GLU A 126 3.84 25.86 11.97
C GLU A 126 2.41 26.42 11.97
N ASN A 127 2.16 27.46 11.17
CA ASN A 127 0.83 28.09 11.10
C ASN A 127 -0.21 27.12 10.51
N LYS A 128 0.21 26.23 9.61
CA LYS A 128 -0.66 25.21 9.00
C LYS A 128 -0.58 23.87 9.69
N SER A 129 0.34 23.73 10.66
CA SER A 129 0.63 22.49 11.38
C SER A 129 0.84 21.31 10.41
N GLY A 130 1.74 21.49 9.43
CA GLY A 130 1.97 20.45 8.43
C GLY A 130 3.17 20.71 7.55
N VAL A 131 3.56 19.68 6.78
CA VAL A 131 4.69 19.74 5.86
C VAL A 131 4.23 20.18 4.48
N VAL A 132 4.83 21.23 3.97
CA VAL A 132 4.59 21.73 2.60
C VAL A 132 5.54 21.00 1.66
N PHE A 133 4.96 20.41 0.61
CA PHE A 133 5.67 19.69 -0.44
C PHE A 133 5.27 20.23 -1.81
N ASN A 134 6.24 20.68 -2.60
CA ASN A 134 5.98 21.25 -3.92
C ASN A 134 5.71 20.14 -4.94
N VAL A 135 4.53 20.17 -5.55
CA VAL A 135 4.12 19.28 -6.64
C VAL A 135 3.23 20.07 -7.60
N SER A 136 3.23 19.71 -8.87
CA SER A 136 2.21 20.21 -9.79
C SER A 136 0.88 19.49 -9.51
N HIS A 137 -0.23 20.24 -9.49
CA HIS A 137 -1.58 19.69 -9.32
C HIS A 137 -1.79 18.79 -8.10
N GLY A 138 -1.60 19.33 -6.90
CA GLY A 138 -1.73 18.63 -5.62
C GLY A 138 -3.13 18.08 -5.28
N VAL A 139 -4.14 18.26 -6.13
CA VAL A 139 -5.48 17.71 -5.97
C VAL A 139 -5.56 16.21 -6.30
N SER A 140 -4.66 15.70 -7.14
CA SER A 140 -4.66 14.31 -7.62
C SER A 140 -3.64 13.42 -6.87
N ILE A 141 -3.53 13.62 -5.56
CA ILE A 141 -2.64 12.85 -4.70
C ILE A 141 -3.34 11.62 -4.16
N LYS A 142 -2.64 10.49 -4.14
CA LYS A 142 -3.02 9.27 -3.41
C LYS A 142 -1.96 8.96 -2.36
N LEU A 143 -2.42 8.73 -1.13
CA LEU A 143 -1.58 8.32 0.00
C LEU A 143 -1.85 6.85 0.34
N VAL A 144 -0.80 6.10 0.61
CA VAL A 144 -0.89 4.72 1.09
C VAL A 144 0.13 4.52 2.20
N GLY A 145 -0.36 4.19 3.39
CA GLY A 145 0.46 3.97 4.58
C GLY A 145 0.72 2.49 4.88
N SER A 146 1.80 2.25 5.59
CA SER A 146 2.18 0.95 6.11
C SER A 146 2.92 1.14 7.44
N VAL A 147 3.82 0.23 7.81
CA VAL A 147 4.63 0.33 9.03
C VAL A 147 5.84 1.21 8.75
N ASN A 148 5.97 2.33 9.45
CA ASN A 148 7.06 3.31 9.36
C ASN A 148 7.30 3.93 7.97
N VAL A 149 6.45 3.63 6.99
CA VAL A 149 6.58 4.09 5.61
C VAL A 149 5.23 4.48 5.05
N PHE A 150 5.18 5.56 4.29
CA PHE A 150 4.06 5.84 3.40
C PHE A 150 4.55 6.22 2.01
N VAL A 151 3.66 6.06 1.07
CA VAL A 151 3.88 6.38 -0.33
C VAL A 151 2.88 7.44 -0.75
N MET A 152 3.36 8.43 -1.48
CA MET A 152 2.56 9.47 -2.09
C MET A 152 2.68 9.36 -3.62
N TYR A 153 1.57 9.09 -4.28
CA TYR A 153 1.48 9.07 -5.74
C TYR A 153 0.76 10.32 -6.24
N SER A 154 1.38 11.05 -7.15
CA SER A 154 0.75 12.13 -7.89
C SER A 154 0.39 11.66 -9.30
N VAL A 155 -0.91 11.60 -9.56
CA VAL A 155 -1.42 11.19 -10.89
C VAL A 155 -0.96 12.15 -11.97
N SER A 156 -1.00 13.46 -11.70
CA SER A 156 -0.63 14.51 -12.68
C SER A 156 0.85 14.53 -13.00
N ASN A 157 1.72 14.24 -12.02
CA ASN A 157 3.17 14.23 -12.22
C ASN A 157 3.68 12.87 -12.67
N ALA A 158 2.84 11.83 -12.64
CA ALA A 158 3.24 10.44 -12.85
C ALA A 158 4.45 10.04 -11.98
N LYS A 159 4.44 10.47 -10.70
CA LYS A 159 5.54 10.22 -9.75
C LYS A 159 5.04 9.60 -8.46
N VAL A 160 5.83 8.67 -7.95
CA VAL A 160 5.65 8.04 -6.64
C VAL A 160 6.81 8.45 -5.74
N TRP A 161 6.52 9.07 -4.60
CA TRP A 161 7.51 9.34 -3.55
C TRP A 161 7.35 8.35 -2.41
N VAL A 162 8.46 7.82 -1.95
CA VAL A 162 8.52 6.95 -0.78
C VAL A 162 9.08 7.74 0.38
N PHE A 163 8.32 7.78 1.47
CA PHE A 163 8.69 8.47 2.70
C PHE A 163 8.81 7.48 3.86
N ALA A 164 9.84 7.67 4.68
CA ALA A 164 9.95 6.99 5.97
C ALA A 164 9.59 7.96 7.09
N VAL A 165 8.94 7.44 8.13
CA VAL A 165 8.53 8.18 9.32
C VAL A 165 9.08 7.47 10.54
N LYS A 166 9.72 8.24 11.43
CA LYS A 166 10.25 7.74 12.69
C LYS A 166 9.69 8.56 13.85
N MET A 167 9.26 7.89 14.91
CA MET A 167 8.93 8.55 16.17
C MET A 167 10.21 9.15 16.78
N MET A 168 10.14 10.38 17.30
CA MET A 168 11.26 11.02 17.95
C MET A 168 11.15 10.95 19.46
N ASP A 169 9.95 11.07 20.00
CA ASP A 169 9.66 11.07 21.43
C ASP A 169 8.71 9.91 21.77
N ASP A 170 8.85 9.37 22.98
CA ASP A 170 7.99 8.29 23.46
C ASP A 170 6.54 8.76 23.70
N ASP A 171 6.33 10.06 23.85
CA ASP A 171 5.01 10.67 24.04
C ASP A 171 4.19 10.78 22.74
N GLY A 172 4.80 10.48 21.59
CA GLY A 172 4.13 10.47 20.29
C GLY A 172 3.83 11.86 19.70
N VAL A 173 4.39 12.92 20.25
CA VAL A 173 4.08 14.31 19.86
C VAL A 173 4.88 14.76 18.65
N SER A 174 6.06 14.17 18.41
CA SER A 174 6.91 14.54 17.28
C SER A 174 7.40 13.34 16.46
N VAL A 175 7.48 13.54 15.14
CA VAL A 175 7.98 12.55 14.19
C VAL A 175 9.03 13.15 13.25
N LYS A 176 10.01 12.36 12.86
CA LYS A 176 10.97 12.70 11.79
C LYS A 176 10.47 12.14 10.47
N LEU A 177 10.33 13.02 9.47
CA LEU A 177 9.94 12.65 8.11
C LEU A 177 11.16 12.67 7.19
N MET A 178 11.29 11.62 6.38
CA MET A 178 12.37 11.51 5.40
C MET A 178 11.84 11.06 4.05
N LYS A 179 12.18 11.80 3.00
CA LYS A 179 11.95 11.44 1.61
C LYS A 179 13.07 10.51 1.15
N CYS A 180 12.78 9.25 0.90
CA CYS A 180 13.77 8.19 0.65
C CYS A 180 13.98 7.90 -0.83
N ALA A 181 12.89 7.88 -1.62
CA ALA A 181 12.97 7.57 -3.05
C ALA A 181 11.91 8.32 -3.85
N VAL A 182 12.21 8.48 -5.15
CA VAL A 182 11.27 8.96 -6.17
C VAL A 182 11.28 7.96 -7.31
N ILE A 183 10.10 7.54 -7.74
CA ILE A 183 9.89 6.66 -8.89
C ILE A 183 9.14 7.44 -9.95
N ASP A 184 9.72 7.60 -11.11
CA ASP A 184 9.08 8.20 -12.28
C ASP A 184 8.29 7.09 -13.00
N CYS A 185 6.97 7.22 -13.07
CA CYS A 185 6.08 6.25 -13.71
C CYS A 185 5.92 6.60 -15.19
N ILE A 186 6.28 5.68 -16.08
CA ILE A 186 6.13 5.88 -17.55
C ILE A 186 4.70 5.56 -17.97
N VAL A 187 4.05 4.63 -17.27
CA VAL A 187 2.68 4.20 -17.52
C VAL A 187 1.76 4.64 -16.37
N PRO A 188 0.46 4.83 -16.64
CA PRO A 188 -0.50 5.16 -15.58
C PRO A 188 -0.55 4.10 -14.48
N VAL A 189 -0.62 4.55 -13.22
CA VAL A 189 -0.79 3.70 -12.05
C VAL A 189 -2.23 3.82 -11.57
N PHE A 190 -2.95 2.71 -11.52
CA PHE A 190 -4.37 2.64 -11.13
C PHE A 190 -4.55 2.28 -9.67
N ALA A 191 -3.65 1.45 -9.12
CA ALA A 191 -3.62 1.06 -7.71
C ALA A 191 -2.21 1.18 -7.13
N VAL A 192 -2.13 1.52 -5.84
CA VAL A 192 -0.89 1.52 -5.06
C VAL A 192 -1.15 0.74 -3.79
N SER A 193 -0.28 -0.19 -3.45
CA SER A 193 -0.32 -0.94 -2.19
C SER A 193 1.07 -1.00 -1.56
N VAL A 194 1.11 -0.88 -0.23
CA VAL A 194 2.35 -0.98 0.55
C VAL A 194 2.10 -1.94 1.69
N SER A 195 2.68 -3.13 1.61
CA SER A 195 2.49 -4.18 2.61
C SER A 195 3.65 -5.17 2.62
N TYR A 196 3.94 -5.74 3.78
CA TYR A 196 4.95 -6.77 4.00
C TYR A 196 6.33 -6.47 3.39
N GLY A 197 6.74 -5.20 3.39
CA GLY A 197 8.03 -4.80 2.85
C GLY A 197 8.08 -4.64 1.32
N TYR A 198 6.93 -4.61 0.67
CA TYR A 198 6.79 -4.37 -0.77
C TYR A 198 5.96 -3.14 -1.07
N LEU A 199 6.36 -2.40 -2.10
CA LEU A 199 5.56 -1.41 -2.80
C LEU A 199 5.08 -2.02 -4.10
N MET A 200 3.79 -2.01 -4.34
CA MET A 200 3.17 -2.54 -5.55
C MET A 200 2.40 -1.44 -6.27
N LEU A 201 2.62 -1.35 -7.58
CA LEU A 201 1.96 -0.41 -8.47
C LEU A 201 1.12 -1.20 -9.47
N GLY A 202 -0.19 -1.01 -9.44
CA GLY A 202 -1.13 -1.58 -10.40
C GLY A 202 -1.08 -0.80 -11.70
N GLU A 203 -0.63 -1.44 -12.76
CA GLU A 203 -0.48 -0.90 -14.11
C GLU A 203 -1.46 -1.57 -15.08
N GLU A 204 -1.38 -1.27 -16.36
CA GLU A 204 -2.06 -2.02 -17.41
C GLU A 204 -1.43 -3.42 -17.53
N ASN A 205 -2.29 -4.42 -17.64
CA ASN A 205 -1.94 -5.83 -17.80
C ASN A 205 -1.06 -6.44 -16.69
N GLY A 206 -1.00 -5.80 -15.50
CA GLY A 206 -0.24 -6.40 -14.42
C GLY A 206 0.07 -5.49 -13.24
N VAL A 207 1.00 -5.95 -12.43
CA VAL A 207 1.46 -5.27 -11.22
C VAL A 207 2.98 -5.21 -11.19
N ARG A 208 3.53 -4.03 -10.91
CA ARG A 208 4.95 -3.83 -10.69
C ARG A 208 5.25 -3.86 -9.21
N VAL A 209 6.22 -4.68 -8.81
CA VAL A 209 6.59 -4.91 -7.41
C VAL A 209 8.00 -4.39 -7.15
N PHE A 210 8.16 -3.66 -6.06
CA PHE A 210 9.43 -3.15 -5.56
C PHE A 210 9.64 -3.64 -4.13
N ALA A 211 10.84 -4.11 -3.80
CA ALA A 211 11.24 -4.26 -2.40
C ALA A 211 11.39 -2.86 -1.75
N LEU A 212 10.75 -2.62 -0.62
CA LEU A 212 10.83 -1.34 0.09
C LEU A 212 12.21 -1.09 0.70
N ARG A 213 12.86 -2.14 1.20
CA ARG A 213 14.16 -2.01 1.87
C ARG A 213 15.20 -1.27 1.01
N PRO A 214 15.42 -1.63 -0.27
CA PRO A 214 16.36 -0.90 -1.13
C PRO A 214 15.91 0.52 -1.47
N LEU A 215 14.61 0.82 -1.40
CA LEU A 215 14.08 2.17 -1.64
C LEU A 215 14.28 3.10 -0.44
N VAL A 216 14.24 2.55 0.77
CA VAL A 216 14.38 3.29 2.03
C VAL A 216 15.84 3.32 2.49
N LYS A 217 16.60 2.24 2.35
CA LYS A 217 18.04 2.20 2.56
C LYS A 217 18.77 2.64 1.29
N GLY A 218 19.49 3.75 1.33
CA GLY A 218 20.49 4.05 0.28
C GLY A 218 21.44 2.85 0.12
N ARG A 219 21.82 2.49 -1.12
CA ARG A 219 22.92 1.54 -1.32
C ARG A 219 24.20 2.17 -0.77
N VAL A 220 24.75 1.63 0.30
CA VAL A 220 26.15 1.84 0.65
C VAL A 220 26.96 1.11 -0.41
N VAL A 221 27.40 1.82 -1.44
CA VAL A 221 28.43 1.32 -2.33
C VAL A 221 29.71 1.32 -1.50
N LYS A 222 30.07 0.20 -0.89
CA LYS A 222 31.44 0.00 -0.38
C LYS A 222 32.35 0.11 -1.59
N ARG A 223 32.99 1.24 -1.80
CA ARG A 223 34.17 1.34 -2.66
C ARG A 223 35.16 0.35 -2.08
N ARG A 224 35.46 -0.73 -2.78
CA ARG A 224 36.66 -1.53 -2.53
C ARG A 224 37.84 -0.59 -2.73
N GLN A 225 38.46 -0.12 -1.67
CA GLN A 225 39.81 0.41 -1.69
C GLN A 225 40.72 -0.79 -2.02
N GLY A 226 41.38 -0.72 -3.16
CA GLY A 226 42.41 -1.66 -3.52
C GLY A 226 42.22 -2.18 -4.94
N GLU A 227 42.73 -1.41 -5.91
CA GLU A 227 43.60 -1.84 -6.99
C GLU A 227 43.71 -0.70 -8.00
N ILE A 228 44.64 0.16 -7.72
CA ILE A 228 45.23 1.00 -8.76
C ILE A 228 46.14 0.04 -9.58
N ARG A 229 45.61 -0.43 -10.69
CA ARG A 229 46.48 -0.94 -11.79
C ARG A 229 46.47 0.15 -12.85
N GLU A 230 47.57 0.87 -12.90
CA GLU A 230 48.00 1.62 -14.08
C GLU A 230 48.05 0.65 -15.26
N LEU A 231 47.26 0.94 -16.29
CA LEU A 231 47.48 0.42 -17.62
C LEU A 231 47.31 1.57 -18.60
N SER A 232 48.46 1.84 -19.15
CA SER A 232 48.79 2.80 -20.20
C SER A 232 47.94 2.61 -21.47
N ASN A 233 47.65 3.78 -22.08
CA ASN A 233 47.52 4.08 -23.50
C ASN A 233 47.12 2.99 -24.49
N GLY A 234 45.93 3.12 -25.04
CA GLY A 234 45.53 2.47 -26.28
C GLY A 234 44.40 3.27 -26.94
N LYS A 235 44.75 4.14 -27.87
CA LYS A 235 43.85 4.72 -28.86
C LYS A 235 43.18 3.63 -29.67
N LEU A 236 41.85 3.65 -29.80
CA LEU A 236 41.15 3.09 -30.96
C LEU A 236 39.77 3.74 -31.13
N GLU A 237 39.52 4.04 -32.38
CA GLU A 237 38.38 4.76 -32.96
C GLU A 237 37.07 4.00 -32.93
N GLY A 238 36.00 4.76 -32.81
CA GLY A 238 34.70 4.72 -33.41
C GLY A 238 34.02 3.36 -33.64
N GLN A 239 32.97 3.10 -32.86
CA GLN A 239 31.76 2.47 -33.41
C GLN A 239 30.56 2.80 -32.48
N SER A 240 29.54 3.40 -33.07
CA SER A 240 28.25 3.69 -32.48
C SER A 240 27.50 2.41 -32.16
N LEU A 241 27.05 2.28 -30.90
CA LEU A 241 26.10 1.23 -30.49
C LEU A 241 24.90 1.83 -29.76
N PRO A 242 23.73 1.21 -29.86
CA PRO A 242 22.44 1.85 -29.61
C PRO A 242 22.07 1.88 -28.12
N ASN A 243 21.42 2.97 -27.77
CA ASN A 243 20.57 3.23 -26.60
C ASN A 243 20.63 2.25 -25.42
N GLY A 244 21.63 2.40 -24.59
CA GLY A 244 21.65 1.84 -23.24
C GLY A 244 20.94 2.78 -22.26
N VAL A 245 20.04 2.24 -21.45
CA VAL A 245 19.31 2.94 -20.40
C VAL A 245 20.29 3.47 -19.36
N HIS A 246 20.50 4.78 -19.31
CA HIS A 246 21.34 5.43 -18.32
C HIS A 246 20.64 5.49 -16.95
N HIS A 247 21.10 4.69 -16.00
CA HIS A 247 20.81 4.87 -14.59
C HIS A 247 21.60 6.07 -14.05
N THR A 248 21.03 7.24 -14.05
CA THR A 248 21.68 8.40 -13.44
C THR A 248 21.41 8.39 -11.93
N ILE A 249 22.35 7.90 -11.16
CA ILE A 249 22.34 7.99 -9.70
C ILE A 249 23.00 9.34 -9.35
N ARG A 250 22.20 10.34 -9.00
CA ARG A 250 22.75 11.55 -8.37
C ARG A 250 22.81 11.31 -6.86
N THR A 251 24.01 11.18 -6.36
CA THR A 251 24.31 11.00 -4.94
C THR A 251 24.58 12.35 -4.27
N ILE A 252 23.82 12.64 -3.21
CA ILE A 252 24.13 13.69 -2.24
C ILE A 252 24.41 12.98 -0.92
N GLU A 253 25.55 13.27 -0.27
CA GLU A 253 26.12 12.44 0.80
C GLU A 253 25.42 12.55 2.16
N GLY A 254 25.19 11.41 2.82
CA GLY A 254 24.69 11.31 4.18
C GLY A 254 24.29 9.89 4.59
N GLU A 255 24.92 9.37 5.63
CA GLU A 255 24.78 7.97 6.08
C GLU A 255 23.71 7.83 7.19
N GLY A 256 22.73 6.98 6.96
CA GLY A 256 21.82 6.42 7.96
C GLY A 256 21.35 5.05 7.49
N THR A 257 21.60 4.02 8.27
CA THR A 257 21.26 2.64 7.91
C THR A 257 19.99 2.17 8.61
N MET A 258 19.10 1.55 7.86
CA MET A 258 17.86 0.93 8.34
C MET A 258 17.94 -0.58 8.12
N GLU A 259 17.68 -1.41 9.13
CA GLU A 259 17.69 -2.88 9.03
C GLU A 259 16.28 -3.46 9.10
N ILE A 260 16.06 -4.57 8.40
CA ILE A 260 14.81 -5.33 8.46
C ILE A 260 15.04 -6.54 9.34
N CYS A 261 14.26 -6.69 10.41
CA CYS A 261 14.26 -7.91 11.21
C CYS A 261 13.60 -9.06 10.43
N SER A 262 14.28 -10.20 10.42
CA SER A 262 14.03 -11.33 9.51
C SER A 262 12.71 -12.09 9.70
N ASN A 263 11.97 -11.86 10.80
CA ASN A 263 10.80 -12.70 11.10
C ASN A 263 9.42 -12.06 10.89
N ASN A 264 9.32 -10.73 10.75
CA ASN A 264 8.00 -10.07 10.66
C ASN A 264 7.91 -8.97 9.59
N GLY A 265 8.89 -8.78 8.73
CA GLY A 265 8.82 -7.77 7.66
C GLY A 265 8.88 -6.30 8.12
N TYR A 266 9.37 -6.04 9.32
CA TYR A 266 9.48 -4.70 9.87
C TYR A 266 10.80 -4.02 9.45
N LEU A 267 10.72 -2.70 9.26
CA LEU A 267 11.87 -1.85 8.96
C LEU A 267 12.45 -1.29 10.27
N GLU A 268 13.68 -1.69 10.61
CA GLU A 268 14.37 -1.25 11.82
C GLU A 268 15.37 -0.11 11.53
N TRP A 269 15.39 0.89 12.37
CA TRP A 269 16.33 2.02 12.29
C TRP A 269 17.48 1.85 13.27
N LYS A 270 18.71 1.78 12.77
CA LYS A 270 19.89 1.97 13.61
C LYS A 270 20.32 3.43 13.55
N SER A 271 20.36 4.07 14.69
CA SER A 271 20.75 5.46 14.86
C SER A 271 22.27 5.56 14.99
N ASP A 272 22.97 5.94 13.93
CA ASP A 272 24.33 6.47 14.06
C ASP A 272 24.26 7.97 14.33
N LYS A 273 24.98 8.42 15.36
CA LYS A 273 24.86 9.74 16.00
C LYS A 273 25.30 10.94 15.17
N HIS A 274 25.70 10.78 13.92
CA HIS A 274 26.14 11.89 13.06
C HIS A 274 25.86 11.59 11.59
N CYS A 275 24.68 11.92 11.10
CA CYS A 275 24.50 12.50 9.76
C CYS A 275 23.04 12.74 9.39
N ASP A 276 22.69 13.96 9.08
CA ASP A 276 21.30 14.42 8.86
C ASP A 276 20.84 14.40 7.39
N SER A 277 21.62 13.84 6.46
CA SER A 277 21.25 13.82 5.04
C SER A 277 21.06 12.40 4.50
N VAL A 278 19.81 12.03 4.20
CA VAL A 278 19.49 10.80 3.47
C VAL A 278 19.60 11.06 1.96
N LYS A 279 20.37 10.25 1.25
CA LYS A 279 20.47 10.32 -0.22
C LYS A 279 19.16 9.94 -0.86
N LEU A 280 18.56 10.84 -1.61
CA LEU A 280 17.34 10.58 -2.36
C LEU A 280 17.63 9.62 -3.52
N LYS A 281 16.96 8.48 -3.55
CA LYS A 281 17.05 7.52 -4.66
C LYS A 281 16.05 7.88 -5.75
N SER A 282 16.51 8.19 -6.95
CA SER A 282 15.67 8.31 -8.15
C SER A 282 15.67 6.98 -8.91
N VAL A 283 14.49 6.48 -9.24
CA VAL A 283 14.28 5.26 -10.02
C VAL A 283 13.49 5.63 -11.26
N LYS A 284 14.09 5.49 -12.45
CA LYS A 284 13.38 5.58 -13.73
C LYS A 284 12.91 4.19 -14.13
N LEU A 285 11.63 4.02 -14.40
CA LEU A 285 11.06 2.78 -14.87
C LEU A 285 11.23 2.69 -16.39
N GLY A 286 12.16 1.83 -16.85
CA GLY A 286 12.14 1.34 -18.23
C GLY A 286 11.24 0.10 -18.34
N GLN A 287 10.63 -0.13 -19.51
CA GLN A 287 9.78 -1.31 -19.76
C GLN A 287 10.52 -2.65 -19.54
N ASP A 288 11.87 -2.66 -19.59
CA ASP A 288 12.72 -3.85 -19.54
C ASP A 288 13.74 -3.85 -18.39
N SER A 289 13.51 -3.10 -17.31
CA SER A 289 14.49 -3.05 -16.20
C SER A 289 14.52 -4.39 -15.44
N LYS A 290 15.27 -5.36 -16.00
CA LYS A 290 15.78 -6.56 -15.32
C LYS A 290 16.87 -6.15 -14.32
N GLY A 291 16.51 -5.48 -13.26
CA GLY A 291 17.46 -5.08 -12.23
C GLY A 291 16.96 -5.54 -10.86
N GLY A 292 17.65 -6.42 -10.24
CA GLY A 292 17.54 -7.20 -8.99
C GLY A 292 16.65 -6.77 -7.83
N SER A 293 15.85 -5.70 -7.90
CA SER A 293 14.94 -5.30 -6.80
C SER A 293 13.51 -5.00 -7.27
N THR A 294 13.20 -5.28 -8.53
CA THR A 294 11.88 -5.02 -9.12
C THR A 294 11.46 -6.17 -10.01
N CYS A 295 10.17 -6.55 -9.99
CA CYS A 295 9.58 -7.45 -10.98
C CYS A 295 8.26 -6.88 -11.52
N PHE A 296 7.86 -7.33 -12.71
CA PHE A 296 6.55 -7.06 -13.28
C PHE A 296 5.78 -8.38 -13.40
N ALA A 297 4.66 -8.45 -12.69
CA ALA A 297 3.75 -9.59 -12.68
C ALA A 297 2.64 -9.36 -13.71
N SER A 298 2.81 -9.91 -14.91
CA SER A 298 1.85 -9.75 -16.01
C SER A 298 0.61 -10.64 -15.82
N PHE A 299 -0.56 -10.11 -16.14
CA PHE A 299 -1.76 -10.91 -16.33
C PHE A 299 -1.59 -11.72 -17.61
N LYS A 300 -1.47 -13.04 -17.49
CA LYS A 300 -1.49 -13.92 -18.66
C LYS A 300 -2.90 -13.90 -19.22
N ASN A 301 -3.09 -13.21 -20.35
CA ASN A 301 -4.26 -13.51 -21.17
C ASN A 301 -4.14 -15.00 -21.54
N LYS A 302 -5.17 -15.80 -21.22
CA LYS A 302 -5.31 -17.09 -21.87
C LYS A 302 -5.26 -16.76 -23.35
N GLU A 303 -4.23 -17.22 -24.04
CA GLU A 303 -4.25 -17.30 -25.49
C GLU A 303 -5.53 -18.04 -25.82
N VAL A 304 -6.54 -17.29 -26.26
CA VAL A 304 -7.71 -17.87 -26.85
C VAL A 304 -7.17 -18.51 -28.10
N ASP A 305 -7.06 -19.86 -28.07
CA ASP A 305 -6.70 -20.65 -29.19
C ASP A 305 -7.46 -20.08 -30.42
N SER A 306 -6.66 -19.49 -31.28
CA SER A 306 -7.03 -18.84 -32.50
C SER A 306 -7.97 -19.71 -33.27
N TYR A 307 -9.16 -19.27 -33.54
CA TYR A 307 -9.94 -19.49 -34.72
C TYR A 307 -11.30 -18.79 -34.69
N LYS A 308 -11.43 -17.61 -34.04
CA LYS A 308 -12.61 -16.76 -34.31
C LYS A 308 -12.17 -15.31 -34.43
N LEU A 309 -12.25 -14.81 -35.67
CA LEU A 309 -12.10 -13.40 -36.02
C LEU A 309 -13.17 -12.56 -35.30
N SER A 310 -12.85 -12.02 -34.14
CA SER A 310 -13.52 -10.81 -33.67
C SER A 310 -12.48 -9.68 -33.64
N LYS A 311 -12.59 -8.76 -34.59
CA LYS A 311 -11.73 -7.59 -34.80
C LYS A 311 -11.93 -6.48 -33.75
N VAL A 312 -12.36 -6.80 -32.53
CA VAL A 312 -12.48 -5.80 -31.46
C VAL A 312 -11.20 -5.87 -30.67
N PRO A 313 -10.38 -4.79 -30.62
CA PRO A 313 -9.19 -4.75 -29.77
C PRO A 313 -9.65 -4.89 -28.31
N LEU A 314 -9.24 -5.96 -27.65
CA LEU A 314 -9.46 -6.16 -26.23
C LEU A 314 -8.78 -5.01 -25.49
N GLN A 315 -9.55 -4.22 -24.73
CA GLN A 315 -8.96 -3.20 -23.87
C GLN A 315 -8.08 -3.89 -22.81
N PRO A 316 -6.88 -3.34 -22.56
CA PRO A 316 -5.98 -3.92 -21.55
C PRO A 316 -6.64 -3.89 -20.16
N ALA A 317 -6.53 -5.00 -19.45
CA ALA A 317 -7.01 -5.09 -18.08
C ALA A 317 -6.13 -4.24 -17.15
N LYS A 318 -6.73 -3.38 -16.31
CA LYS A 318 -6.03 -2.49 -15.40
C LYS A 318 -6.10 -3.05 -13.98
N ALA A 319 -4.97 -3.15 -13.28
CA ALA A 319 -4.97 -3.54 -11.86
C ALA A 319 -5.53 -2.39 -11.02
N ILE A 320 -6.76 -2.49 -10.54
CA ILE A 320 -7.48 -1.40 -9.84
C ILE A 320 -7.48 -1.54 -8.31
N SER A 321 -7.22 -2.76 -7.79
CA SER A 321 -7.06 -2.99 -6.35
C SER A 321 -6.03 -4.09 -6.11
N ILE A 322 -5.21 -3.92 -5.06
CA ILE A 322 -4.18 -4.87 -4.65
C ILE A 322 -4.29 -5.04 -3.14
N GLN A 323 -4.64 -6.25 -2.70
CA GLN A 323 -4.85 -6.60 -1.29
C GLN A 323 -3.91 -7.72 -0.87
N ALA A 324 -3.25 -7.56 0.27
CA ALA A 324 -2.37 -8.59 0.79
C ALA A 324 -3.16 -9.70 1.49
N LEU A 325 -2.93 -10.95 1.14
CA LEU A 325 -3.41 -12.13 1.85
C LEU A 325 -2.39 -12.59 2.90
N SER A 326 -1.12 -12.58 2.52
CA SER A 326 0.00 -13.00 3.36
C SER A 326 1.28 -12.28 2.90
N PRO A 327 2.41 -12.44 3.59
CA PRO A 327 3.67 -11.81 3.18
C PRO A 327 4.14 -12.11 1.76
N LYS A 328 3.66 -13.21 1.17
CA LYS A 328 4.06 -13.64 -0.19
C LYS A 328 2.89 -13.76 -1.18
N LYS A 329 1.64 -13.56 -0.74
CA LYS A 329 0.45 -13.75 -1.58
C LYS A 329 -0.44 -12.52 -1.55
N PHE A 330 -0.87 -12.09 -2.73
CA PHE A 330 -1.66 -10.87 -2.93
C PHE A 330 -2.82 -11.17 -3.88
N LEU A 331 -3.99 -10.65 -3.56
CA LEU A 331 -5.13 -10.62 -4.47
C LEU A 331 -5.14 -9.32 -5.24
N ILE A 332 -5.35 -9.41 -6.53
CA ILE A 332 -5.44 -8.28 -7.43
C ILE A 332 -6.81 -8.33 -8.10
N LEU A 333 -7.51 -7.22 -8.07
CA LEU A 333 -8.73 -7.01 -8.84
C LEU A 333 -8.40 -6.17 -10.07
N ASP A 334 -8.83 -6.64 -11.23
CA ASP A 334 -8.70 -5.88 -12.46
C ASP A 334 -9.95 -5.09 -12.85
N SER A 335 -9.83 -4.22 -13.83
CA SER A 335 -10.91 -3.35 -14.31
C SER A 335 -12.05 -4.08 -15.02
N VAL A 336 -11.86 -5.36 -15.34
CA VAL A 336 -12.90 -6.22 -15.94
C VAL A 336 -13.72 -6.93 -14.85
N GLY A 337 -13.23 -6.88 -13.60
CA GLY A 337 -13.86 -7.55 -12.46
C GLY A 337 -13.35 -8.97 -12.23
N GLN A 338 -12.16 -9.29 -12.77
CA GLN A 338 -11.50 -10.56 -12.54
C GLN A 338 -10.54 -10.48 -11.36
N LEU A 339 -10.43 -11.59 -10.63
CA LEU A 339 -9.49 -11.74 -9.53
C LEU A 339 -8.25 -12.50 -9.98
N HIS A 340 -7.09 -12.01 -9.57
CA HIS A 340 -5.81 -12.65 -9.80
C HIS A 340 -5.09 -12.87 -8.48
N LEU A 341 -4.50 -14.05 -8.32
CA LEU A 341 -3.59 -14.36 -7.21
C LEU A 341 -2.15 -14.17 -7.67
N MET A 342 -1.45 -13.23 -7.05
CA MET A 342 -0.03 -13.03 -7.27
C MET A 342 0.74 -13.65 -6.11
N CYS A 343 1.72 -14.49 -6.44
CA CYS A 343 2.66 -15.08 -5.49
C CYS A 343 4.07 -14.53 -5.71
N LEU A 344 4.75 -14.20 -4.62
CA LEU A 344 6.14 -13.75 -4.62
C LEU A 344 7.04 -14.87 -4.10
N SER A 345 8.06 -15.21 -4.87
CA SER A 345 9.12 -16.11 -4.45
C SER A 345 10.46 -15.36 -4.34
N LEU A 346 11.18 -15.62 -3.26
CA LEU A 346 12.53 -15.13 -3.07
C LEU A 346 13.50 -16.25 -3.47
N PRO A 347 14.60 -15.95 -4.18
CA PRO A 347 15.59 -16.97 -4.51
C PRO A 347 16.19 -17.58 -3.23
N VAL A 348 16.29 -18.88 -3.21
CA VAL A 348 16.81 -19.68 -2.07
C VAL A 348 18.30 -19.46 -1.85
N VAL A 349 19.04 -18.95 -2.85
CA VAL A 349 20.49 -18.75 -2.78
C VAL A 349 20.82 -17.27 -2.93
N PRO A 350 21.50 -16.64 -1.96
CA PRO A 350 21.89 -15.23 -2.03
C PRO A 350 23.18 -15.06 -2.85
N VAL A 351 23.16 -15.43 -4.13
CA VAL A 351 24.30 -15.15 -5.03
C VAL A 351 24.06 -13.82 -5.73
N GLY A 352 24.55 -12.73 -5.12
CA GLY A 352 24.86 -11.49 -5.82
C GLY A 352 23.72 -10.55 -6.22
N GLY A 353 22.47 -10.91 -6.10
CA GLY A 353 21.32 -10.05 -6.40
C GLY A 353 20.02 -10.71 -5.93
N SER A 354 19.25 -10.05 -5.07
CA SER A 354 17.96 -10.56 -4.63
C SER A 354 16.90 -10.28 -5.70
N ASP A 355 16.83 -11.08 -6.74
CA ASP A 355 15.79 -10.94 -7.76
C ASP A 355 14.46 -11.42 -7.19
N ILE A 356 13.46 -10.53 -7.23
CA ILE A 356 12.09 -10.88 -6.86
C ILE A 356 11.49 -11.61 -8.06
N HIS A 357 11.06 -12.86 -7.84
CA HIS A 357 10.24 -13.57 -8.82
C HIS A 357 8.77 -13.45 -8.43
N CYS A 358 7.94 -13.20 -9.42
CA CYS A 358 6.50 -13.12 -9.22
C CYS A 358 5.79 -13.86 -10.33
N HIS A 359 4.74 -14.59 -9.97
CA HIS A 359 3.82 -15.15 -10.94
C HIS A 359 2.38 -14.82 -10.56
N VAL A 360 1.52 -14.79 -11.56
CA VAL A 360 0.11 -14.45 -11.41
C VAL A 360 -0.73 -15.59 -11.97
N LYS A 361 -1.75 -15.98 -11.20
CA LYS A 361 -2.76 -16.95 -11.62
C LYS A 361 -4.12 -16.26 -11.58
N GLN A 362 -4.85 -16.32 -12.68
CA GLN A 362 -6.25 -15.89 -12.71
C GLN A 362 -7.10 -16.86 -11.90
N LEU A 363 -8.00 -16.31 -11.08
CA LEU A 363 -8.95 -17.08 -10.29
C LEU A 363 -10.30 -17.10 -11.01
N THR A 364 -11.04 -18.20 -10.80
CA THR A 364 -12.42 -18.29 -11.28
C THR A 364 -13.33 -17.63 -10.29
N ASN A 365 -14.04 -16.57 -10.67
CA ASN A 365 -15.06 -15.94 -9.84
C ASN A 365 -16.45 -16.22 -10.40
N THR A 366 -17.40 -16.29 -9.49
CA THR A 366 -18.82 -16.56 -9.80
C THR A 366 -19.59 -15.29 -10.15
N MET A 367 -18.97 -14.11 -9.95
CA MET A 367 -19.58 -12.80 -10.19
C MET A 367 -18.52 -11.82 -10.70
N LYS A 368 -18.98 -10.77 -11.39
CA LYS A 368 -18.12 -9.60 -11.67
C LYS A 368 -17.84 -8.87 -10.35
N VAL A 369 -16.57 -8.72 -10.01
CA VAL A 369 -16.17 -8.06 -8.75
C VAL A 369 -15.90 -6.58 -9.02
N GLU A 370 -16.46 -5.70 -8.17
CA GLU A 370 -16.16 -4.25 -8.18
C GLU A 370 -15.43 -3.80 -6.93
N LYS A 371 -15.65 -4.47 -5.80
CA LYS A 371 -14.96 -4.19 -4.53
C LYS A 371 -14.28 -5.46 -4.02
N LEU A 372 -13.06 -5.29 -3.57
CA LEU A 372 -12.24 -6.34 -2.97
C LEU A 372 -11.61 -5.82 -1.70
N VAL A 373 -11.88 -6.46 -0.57
CA VAL A 373 -11.24 -6.12 0.70
C VAL A 373 -10.81 -7.37 1.44
N VAL A 374 -9.68 -7.29 2.11
CA VAL A 374 -9.07 -8.37 2.87
C VAL A 374 -8.68 -7.82 4.23
N LEU A 375 -8.97 -8.58 5.28
CA LEU A 375 -8.36 -8.39 6.59
C LEU A 375 -7.26 -9.45 6.73
N PRO A 376 -6.00 -9.09 6.50
CA PRO A 376 -4.91 -10.06 6.55
C PRO A 376 -4.71 -10.51 8.00
N ASP A 377 -4.90 -11.79 8.25
CA ASP A 377 -4.61 -12.45 9.51
C ASP A 377 -3.45 -13.43 9.32
N VAL A 378 -2.27 -13.03 9.79
CA VAL A 378 -1.05 -13.84 9.64
C VAL A 378 -1.04 -15.07 10.56
N SER A 379 -1.93 -15.09 11.57
CA SER A 379 -2.04 -16.19 12.53
C SER A 379 -2.83 -17.38 12.00
N THR A 380 -3.66 -17.18 10.99
CA THR A 380 -4.52 -18.22 10.42
C THR A 380 -4.04 -18.69 9.06
N ARG A 381 -4.20 -20.00 8.77
CA ARG A 381 -3.94 -20.56 7.43
C ARG A 381 -5.02 -20.19 6.41
N THR A 382 -6.19 -19.80 6.89
CA THR A 382 -7.33 -19.41 6.06
C THR A 382 -7.57 -17.92 6.19
N GLN A 383 -7.53 -17.22 5.07
CA GLN A 383 -7.77 -15.78 5.00
C GLN A 383 -9.21 -15.50 4.60
N THR A 384 -9.83 -14.54 5.26
CA THR A 384 -11.17 -14.06 4.89
C THR A 384 -11.05 -12.93 3.87
N VAL A 385 -11.78 -13.09 2.78
CA VAL A 385 -11.85 -12.12 1.69
C VAL A 385 -13.31 -11.74 1.46
N TRP A 386 -13.58 -10.45 1.34
CA TRP A 386 -14.89 -9.94 1.00
C TRP A 386 -14.87 -9.35 -0.40
N ILE A 387 -15.81 -9.77 -1.24
CA ILE A 387 -16.00 -9.27 -2.59
C ILE A 387 -17.42 -8.79 -2.80
N SER A 388 -17.59 -7.68 -3.53
CA SER A 388 -18.91 -7.14 -3.87
C SER A 388 -19.01 -6.83 -5.35
N ASP A 389 -20.23 -6.94 -5.88
CA ASP A 389 -20.60 -6.53 -7.24
C ASP A 389 -20.77 -5.01 -7.38
N GLY A 390 -20.56 -4.24 -6.30
CA GLY A 390 -20.80 -2.79 -6.29
C GLY A 390 -22.29 -2.40 -6.35
N CYS A 391 -23.19 -3.38 -6.24
CA CYS A 391 -24.62 -3.19 -6.21
C CYS A 391 -25.18 -3.56 -4.83
N HIS A 392 -25.69 -4.76 -4.69
CA HIS A 392 -26.36 -5.21 -3.47
C HIS A 392 -25.77 -6.51 -2.89
N THR A 393 -24.79 -7.11 -3.58
CA THR A 393 -24.29 -8.43 -3.21
C THR A 393 -22.89 -8.32 -2.61
N LEU A 394 -22.71 -8.96 -1.46
CA LEU A 394 -21.41 -9.13 -0.80
C LEU A 394 -21.19 -10.61 -0.51
N HIS A 395 -20.08 -11.15 -0.96
CA HIS A 395 -19.68 -12.52 -0.69
C HIS A 395 -18.49 -12.55 0.27
N MET A 396 -18.58 -13.38 1.27
CA MET A 396 -17.48 -13.79 2.14
C MET A 396 -16.85 -15.06 1.58
N LEU A 397 -15.57 -14.99 1.31
CA LEU A 397 -14.77 -16.10 0.78
C LEU A 397 -13.72 -16.52 1.81
N ALA A 398 -13.48 -17.83 1.90
CA ALA A 398 -12.30 -18.39 2.52
C ALA A 398 -11.25 -18.68 1.45
N VAL A 399 -10.05 -18.20 1.67
CA VAL A 399 -8.87 -18.48 0.86
C VAL A 399 -7.90 -19.30 1.71
N SER A 400 -7.74 -20.58 1.38
CA SER A 400 -6.89 -21.52 2.14
C SER A 400 -5.83 -22.14 1.24
N GLU A 401 -4.70 -22.52 1.84
CA GLU A 401 -3.72 -23.37 1.18
C GLU A 401 -4.24 -24.82 1.22
N MET A 402 -4.41 -25.44 0.08
CA MET A 402 -4.76 -26.86 0.02
C MET A 402 -3.55 -27.70 0.42
N ASP A 403 -3.69 -28.50 1.48
CA ASP A 403 -2.73 -29.53 1.77
C ASP A 403 -2.92 -30.65 0.74
N THR A 404 -1.99 -30.79 -0.18
CA THR A 404 -1.92 -31.94 -1.10
C THR A 404 -1.44 -33.17 -0.33
N SER A 405 -2.27 -33.67 0.56
CA SER A 405 -2.08 -34.95 1.20
C SER A 405 -3.02 -35.96 0.56
N VAL A 406 -2.70 -36.47 -0.60
CA VAL A 406 -3.02 -37.85 -1.07
C VAL A 406 -2.32 -38.05 -2.42
N GLY A 407 -1.21 -38.77 -2.41
CA GLY A 407 -0.85 -39.78 -3.40
C GLY A 407 -0.55 -39.37 -4.83
N GLU A 408 0.34 -38.39 -5.10
CA GLU A 408 1.05 -38.40 -6.38
C GLU A 408 2.54 -38.07 -6.19
N LYS A 409 3.37 -38.87 -6.86
CA LYS A 409 4.81 -38.93 -6.71
C LYS A 409 5.51 -37.64 -7.06
N GLU A 410 6.45 -37.31 -6.22
CA GLU A 410 7.48 -36.28 -6.28
C GLU A 410 7.97 -35.93 -7.69
N ASN A 411 7.68 -34.69 -8.10
CA ASN A 411 8.59 -33.89 -8.89
C ASN A 411 9.03 -32.69 -8.06
N LYS A 412 10.30 -32.69 -7.68
CA LYS A 412 10.94 -31.92 -6.60
C LYS A 412 11.20 -30.44 -6.89
N ASP A 413 10.61 -29.76 -7.88
CA ASP A 413 11.09 -28.45 -8.32
C ASP A 413 10.13 -27.26 -8.24
N SER A 414 8.95 -27.37 -7.60
CA SER A 414 8.14 -26.16 -7.27
C SER A 414 7.11 -26.45 -6.18
N GLU A 415 7.47 -26.24 -4.92
CA GLU A 415 6.58 -26.36 -3.76
C GLU A 415 5.58 -25.19 -3.65
N GLU A 416 4.77 -24.92 -4.66
CA GLU A 416 3.63 -24.01 -4.50
C GLU A 416 2.36 -24.79 -4.23
N LYS A 417 1.92 -24.75 -2.98
CA LYS A 417 0.64 -25.34 -2.58
C LYS A 417 -0.51 -24.67 -3.34
N PRO A 418 -1.42 -25.43 -3.94
CA PRO A 418 -2.58 -24.88 -4.60
C PRO A 418 -3.45 -24.10 -3.60
N VAL A 419 -3.98 -22.96 -4.02
CA VAL A 419 -4.86 -22.13 -3.23
C VAL A 419 -6.30 -22.47 -3.58
N GLY A 420 -7.08 -22.89 -2.59
CA GLY A 420 -8.50 -23.10 -2.69
C GLY A 420 -9.28 -21.84 -2.31
N ILE A 421 -10.33 -21.53 -3.05
CA ILE A 421 -11.28 -20.47 -2.73
C ILE A 421 -12.65 -21.09 -2.59
N SER A 422 -13.30 -20.84 -1.46
CA SER A 422 -14.67 -21.28 -1.20
C SER A 422 -15.54 -20.12 -0.73
N VAL A 423 -16.78 -20.07 -1.23
CA VAL A 423 -17.77 -19.11 -0.74
C VAL A 423 -18.32 -19.63 0.58
N ILE A 424 -18.18 -18.84 1.65
CA ILE A 424 -18.70 -19.17 2.97
C ILE A 424 -20.13 -18.67 3.10
N GLN A 425 -20.36 -17.40 2.74
CA GLN A 425 -21.62 -16.70 2.95
C GLN A 425 -21.86 -15.67 1.86
N ALA A 426 -23.13 -15.49 1.48
CA ALA A 426 -23.58 -14.36 0.67
C ALA A 426 -24.48 -13.47 1.53
N ILE A 427 -24.30 -12.16 1.42
CA ILE A 427 -25.08 -11.13 2.09
C ILE A 427 -25.73 -10.27 1.00
N PHE A 428 -27.04 -10.03 1.13
CA PHE A 428 -27.78 -9.09 0.28
C PHE A 428 -28.05 -7.82 1.08
N ALA A 429 -27.43 -6.73 0.68
CA ALA A 429 -27.60 -5.44 1.31
C ALA A 429 -28.92 -4.77 0.84
N CYS A 430 -29.58 -4.07 1.75
CA CYS A 430 -30.81 -3.32 1.45
C CYS A 430 -30.56 -2.06 0.62
N GLU A 431 -29.33 -1.56 0.61
CA GLU A 431 -28.90 -0.39 -0.16
C GLU A 431 -27.74 -0.76 -1.09
N LYS A 432 -27.54 0.07 -2.12
CA LYS A 432 -26.37 -0.07 -2.99
C LYS A 432 -25.08 0.08 -2.20
N ILE A 433 -24.15 -0.84 -2.36
CA ILE A 433 -22.87 -0.87 -1.64
C ILE A 433 -21.91 0.13 -2.29
N GLU A 434 -21.62 1.21 -1.59
CA GLU A 434 -20.68 2.25 -2.04
C GLU A 434 -19.26 1.98 -1.55
N ASP A 435 -19.10 1.44 -0.33
CA ASP A 435 -17.80 1.08 0.21
C ASP A 435 -17.92 -0.09 1.19
N VAL A 436 -16.80 -0.81 1.40
CA VAL A 436 -16.72 -2.01 2.23
C VAL A 436 -15.41 -1.98 3.01
N ILE A 437 -15.45 -2.19 4.31
CA ILE A 437 -14.25 -2.42 5.13
C ILE A 437 -14.42 -3.63 6.04
N PRO A 438 -13.40 -4.51 6.14
CA PRO A 438 -13.43 -5.63 7.07
C PRO A 438 -13.15 -5.15 8.49
N LEU A 439 -14.00 -5.50 9.44
CA LEU A 439 -13.80 -5.19 10.87
C LEU A 439 -13.09 -6.35 11.60
N ALA A 440 -13.49 -7.57 11.27
CA ALA A 440 -12.93 -8.80 11.79
C ALA A 440 -13.04 -9.90 10.73
N THR A 441 -12.53 -11.09 11.03
CA THR A 441 -12.61 -12.25 10.13
C THR A 441 -14.04 -12.61 9.76
N ASN A 442 -14.99 -12.37 10.69
CA ASN A 442 -16.41 -12.65 10.54
C ASN A 442 -17.29 -11.38 10.56
N ALA A 443 -16.70 -10.19 10.47
CA ALA A 443 -17.45 -8.94 10.55
C ALA A 443 -17.00 -7.94 9.48
N VAL A 444 -17.96 -7.22 8.92
CA VAL A 444 -17.76 -6.24 7.87
C VAL A 444 -18.62 -5.01 8.09
N LEU A 445 -18.11 -3.83 7.76
CA LEU A 445 -18.86 -2.58 7.72
C LEU A 445 -19.09 -2.18 6.26
N LEU A 446 -20.34 -1.93 5.92
CA LEU A 446 -20.78 -1.48 4.60
C LEU A 446 -21.22 -0.02 4.66
N LEU A 447 -20.79 0.75 3.69
CA LEU A 447 -21.39 2.03 3.37
C LEU A 447 -22.44 1.82 2.28
N GLY A 448 -23.69 2.10 2.60
CA GLY A 448 -24.78 2.22 1.64
C GLY A 448 -24.92 3.67 1.15
N GLN A 449 -26.11 4.05 0.74
CA GLN A 449 -26.41 5.40 0.27
C GLN A 449 -26.48 6.40 1.46
N GLY A 450 -25.32 6.63 2.08
CA GLY A 450 -25.19 7.51 3.25
C GLY A 450 -25.45 6.85 4.61
N ASN A 451 -25.73 5.56 4.65
CA ASN A 451 -25.94 4.78 5.87
C ASN A 451 -24.81 3.78 6.08
N LEU A 452 -24.51 3.50 7.34
CA LEU A 452 -23.53 2.48 7.73
C LEU A 452 -24.24 1.25 8.29
N TYR A 453 -23.87 0.08 7.77
CA TYR A 453 -24.38 -1.22 8.19
C TYR A 453 -23.23 -2.11 8.61
N ALA A 454 -23.32 -2.66 9.81
CA ALA A 454 -22.40 -3.70 10.23
C ALA A 454 -23.07 -5.07 10.14
N TYR A 455 -22.36 -6.02 9.57
CA TYR A 455 -22.77 -7.41 9.47
C TYR A 455 -21.76 -8.27 10.20
N THR A 456 -22.27 -9.14 11.08
CA THR A 456 -21.46 -10.10 11.80
C THR A 456 -22.01 -11.50 11.55
N ILE A 457 -21.13 -12.43 11.25
CA ILE A 457 -21.43 -13.84 11.04
C ILE A 457 -21.02 -14.57 12.32
N SER A 458 -21.97 -15.20 13.00
CA SER A 458 -21.77 -15.88 14.29
C SER A 458 -21.57 -17.37 14.13
#